data_84b3bca667e6d1148f51e75de25169ef
#
_entry.id   84b3bca667e6d1148f51e75de25169ef
#
_cell.length_a   1.000
_cell.length_b   1.000
_cell.length_c   1.000
_cell.angle_alpha   90.00
_cell.angle_beta   90.00
_cell.angle_gamma   90.00
#
_symmetry.space_group_name_H-M   'P 1'
#
loop_
_entity.id
_entity.type
_entity.pdbx_description
1 polymer ?
#
loop_
_entity_poly.entity_id
_entity_poly.type
_entity_poly.pdbx_seq_one_letter_code
_entity_poly.pdbx_strand_id
1 'polypeptide(L)'
;MNLLSKNSPVEQSINKMKEVLKDVGCEASFSQEKHPLENCFSVNLASNEAPNHIYSNGKGVISDASIASAYGEYIERLQTNNFFIDFHLPNRKYFPDEVAFDFGGDYLNPELKEIYDADGELEDKDLVDFNSDYMDKIVALPFIRESDKVKTYIPINILSNLFVSNGLATGNTANEAKVQALSEIFERYAKIAIIKEGYALPKFPDELVKSFPKVYKDVQDLRKLGYIIEVLDSSLGGVFPVTAISLINPINNTLFVSFGAHPILEVSLERTMTELMQGRDLTNLDAFEIPTFDMSLVSDSFNIEAHFIDSNGKIGFPFLSAKKSFEYAPWKYTGNGSDAEYAFLLDILASQNREMYVREYTYLDFYSCQMIVPNFSEVYPLDDMVYNNKNNGKLIRDMVLNFEKYDVNDILDTVDSLDDSLNMQLYIGVIFKENFTMGDFKAQMLLLLQEYDDALEILEFSSNKFGHLVAQLIRMNNDEIEWADYEEALYNVYGKEKIQRAVNILEGKEFLINRTLHQDYNNMLSMFDKLEVKKLAFYKN
;
A
#
# COMPACT_ATOMS: atom_id res chain seq x y z
N MET A 1 -9.29 -4.92 29.50
CA MET A 1 -8.36 -3.79 29.80
C MET A 1 -8.73 -2.58 28.95
N ASN A 2 -8.68 -1.36 29.51
CA ASN A 2 -8.90 -0.13 28.72
C ASN A 2 -7.55 0.43 28.28
N LEU A 3 -7.40 0.65 26.97
CA LEU A 3 -6.26 1.35 26.40
C LEU A 3 -6.56 2.87 26.32
N LEU A 4 -5.51 3.69 26.37
CA LEU A 4 -5.65 5.13 26.18
C LEU A 4 -6.27 5.42 24.80
N SER A 5 -7.12 6.44 24.73
CA SER A 5 -7.80 6.85 23.48
C SER A 5 -8.69 5.77 22.84
N LYS A 6 -9.14 4.78 23.60
CA LYS A 6 -10.07 3.75 23.13
C LYS A 6 -11.39 3.81 23.88
N ASN A 7 -12.50 3.75 23.12
CA ASN A 7 -13.86 3.88 23.65
C ASN A 7 -14.44 2.55 24.18
N SER A 8 -13.74 1.43 23.97
CA SER A 8 -14.14 0.11 24.45
C SER A 8 -12.97 -0.67 25.01
N PRO A 9 -13.18 -1.57 25.98
CA PRO A 9 -12.15 -2.52 26.41
C PRO A 9 -11.65 -3.36 25.24
N VAL A 10 -10.34 -3.62 25.17
CA VAL A 10 -9.69 -4.32 24.05
C VAL A 10 -10.33 -5.68 23.75
N GLU A 11 -10.65 -6.46 24.76
CA GLU A 11 -11.29 -7.78 24.64
C GLU A 11 -12.69 -7.70 23.99
N GLN A 12 -13.48 -6.64 24.32
CA GLN A 12 -14.78 -6.42 23.72
C GLN A 12 -14.66 -6.04 22.24
N SER A 13 -13.69 -5.18 21.92
CA SER A 13 -13.39 -4.81 20.53
C SER A 13 -12.97 -6.02 19.70
N ILE A 14 -12.06 -6.87 20.22
CA ILE A 14 -11.64 -8.11 19.56
C ILE A 14 -12.84 -9.03 19.31
N ASN A 15 -13.69 -9.27 20.31
CA ASN A 15 -14.83 -10.16 20.18
C ASN A 15 -15.83 -9.64 19.13
N LYS A 16 -16.14 -8.34 19.14
CA LYS A 16 -17.00 -7.72 18.14
C LYS A 16 -16.42 -7.87 16.73
N MET A 17 -15.12 -7.60 16.54
CA MET A 17 -14.45 -7.73 15.26
C MET A 17 -14.39 -9.17 14.75
N LYS A 18 -14.22 -10.16 15.64
CA LYS A 18 -14.35 -11.60 15.31
C LYS A 18 -15.74 -11.95 14.79
N GLU A 19 -16.79 -11.42 15.43
CA GLU A 19 -18.17 -11.64 14.97
C GLU A 19 -18.40 -11.04 13.58
N VAL A 20 -17.89 -9.83 13.33
CA VAL A 20 -17.94 -9.17 12.01
C VAL A 20 -17.29 -10.04 10.93
N LEU A 21 -16.07 -10.53 11.17
CA LEU A 21 -15.38 -11.38 10.18
C LEU A 21 -16.10 -12.71 9.96
N LYS A 22 -16.60 -13.34 11.02
CA LYS A 22 -17.39 -14.56 10.92
C LYS A 22 -18.67 -14.36 10.08
N ASP A 23 -19.33 -13.21 10.23
CA ASP A 23 -20.55 -12.89 9.50
C ASP A 23 -20.33 -12.67 8.00
N VAL A 24 -19.12 -12.30 7.59
CA VAL A 24 -18.70 -12.28 6.18
C VAL A 24 -18.01 -13.59 5.73
N GLY A 25 -17.95 -14.59 6.61
CA GLY A 25 -17.40 -15.91 6.32
C GLY A 25 -15.88 -15.95 6.26
N CYS A 26 -15.21 -15.15 7.10
CA CYS A 26 -13.77 -15.16 7.26
C CYS A 26 -13.38 -15.69 8.65
N GLU A 27 -12.54 -16.71 8.69
CA GLU A 27 -11.91 -17.19 9.93
C GLU A 27 -10.49 -16.63 10.02
N ALA A 28 -10.25 -15.83 11.08
CA ALA A 28 -8.95 -15.20 11.30
C ALA A 28 -7.87 -16.23 11.62
N SER A 29 -6.78 -16.17 10.89
CA SER A 29 -5.54 -16.90 11.10
C SER A 29 -4.42 -15.92 11.41
N PHE A 30 -3.69 -16.15 12.51
CA PHE A 30 -2.60 -15.28 12.92
C PHE A 30 -1.24 -15.93 12.65
N SER A 31 -0.27 -15.10 12.21
CA SER A 31 1.13 -15.49 12.20
C SER A 31 1.65 -15.70 13.62
N GLN A 32 2.87 -16.26 13.75
CA GLN A 32 3.57 -16.23 15.03
C GLN A 32 3.75 -14.78 15.47
N GLU A 33 3.37 -14.48 16.72
CA GLU A 33 3.58 -13.18 17.33
C GLU A 33 5.08 -12.86 17.41
N LYS A 34 5.46 -11.65 17.00
CA LYS A 34 6.79 -11.11 17.22
C LYS A 34 6.77 -10.21 18.44
N HIS A 35 7.70 -10.43 19.36
CA HIS A 35 7.84 -9.70 20.62
C HIS A 35 9.32 -9.43 20.92
N PRO A 36 9.96 -8.53 20.12
CA PRO A 36 11.40 -8.26 20.25
C PRO A 36 11.78 -7.45 21.49
N LEU A 37 10.88 -6.63 22.02
CA LEU A 37 11.05 -5.79 23.21
C LEU A 37 9.84 -5.96 24.14
N GLU A 38 10.00 -5.64 25.41
CA GLU A 38 8.98 -5.89 26.46
C GLU A 38 7.61 -5.27 26.13
N ASN A 39 7.58 -4.12 25.45
CA ASN A 39 6.34 -3.42 25.09
C ASN A 39 6.13 -3.28 23.57
N CYS A 40 6.69 -4.19 22.77
CA CYS A 40 6.52 -4.21 21.33
C CYS A 40 6.03 -5.58 20.87
N PHE A 41 4.77 -5.64 20.45
CA PHE A 41 4.12 -6.84 19.93
C PHE A 41 3.65 -6.58 18.48
N SER A 42 3.81 -7.57 17.62
CA SER A 42 3.24 -7.51 16.27
C SER A 42 2.79 -8.88 15.78
N VAL A 43 1.70 -8.90 15.01
CA VAL A 43 1.11 -10.08 14.38
C VAL A 43 0.62 -9.74 12.97
N ASN A 44 0.57 -10.74 12.09
CA ASN A 44 -0.17 -10.64 10.84
C ASN A 44 -1.47 -11.43 10.98
N LEU A 45 -2.54 -10.91 10.40
CA LEU A 45 -3.84 -11.57 10.30
C LEU A 45 -4.16 -11.84 8.83
N ALA A 46 -4.52 -13.07 8.52
CA ALA A 46 -5.06 -13.51 7.24
C ALA A 46 -6.31 -14.36 7.48
N SER A 47 -7.01 -14.75 6.42
CA SER A 47 -8.12 -15.70 6.47
C SER A 47 -7.89 -16.79 5.43
N ASN A 48 -8.27 -18.03 5.76
CA ASN A 48 -8.17 -19.15 4.82
C ASN A 48 -9.13 -19.03 3.63
N GLU A 49 -10.20 -18.23 3.77
CA GLU A 49 -11.19 -17.96 2.74
C GLU A 49 -10.78 -16.82 1.81
N ALA A 50 -9.71 -16.09 2.17
CA ALA A 50 -9.16 -14.98 1.40
C ALA A 50 -7.87 -15.40 0.67
N PRO A 51 -7.53 -14.75 -0.45
CA PRO A 51 -6.22 -14.89 -1.08
C PRO A 51 -5.08 -14.50 -0.13
N ASN A 52 -3.90 -15.11 -0.31
CA ASN A 52 -2.74 -14.90 0.56
C ASN A 52 -2.25 -13.45 0.66
N HIS A 53 -2.54 -12.61 -0.33
CA HIS A 53 -2.18 -11.19 -0.33
C HIS A 53 -3.24 -10.29 0.32
N ILE A 54 -4.37 -10.85 0.76
CA ILE A 54 -5.35 -10.15 1.61
C ILE A 54 -5.00 -10.44 3.07
N TYR A 55 -4.20 -9.59 3.67
CA TYR A 55 -3.78 -9.68 5.06
C TYR A 55 -3.65 -8.29 5.69
N SER A 56 -3.55 -8.23 6.99
CA SER A 56 -3.28 -7.01 7.75
C SER A 56 -2.19 -7.23 8.78
N ASN A 57 -1.62 -6.11 9.25
CA ASN A 57 -0.56 -6.10 10.24
C ASN A 57 -1.05 -5.42 11.51
N GLY A 58 -0.86 -6.07 12.64
CA GLY A 58 -1.19 -5.49 13.94
C GLY A 58 0.05 -5.22 14.78
N LYS A 59 0.04 -4.09 15.49
CA LYS A 59 1.07 -3.72 16.44
C LYS A 59 0.47 -3.17 17.73
N GLY A 60 1.18 -3.29 18.83
CA GLY A 60 0.71 -2.79 20.11
C GLY A 60 1.72 -2.97 21.24
N VAL A 61 1.47 -2.28 22.36
CA VAL A 61 2.30 -2.37 23.57
C VAL A 61 1.99 -3.57 24.45
N ILE A 62 0.96 -4.33 24.10
CA ILE A 62 0.58 -5.63 24.69
C ILE A 62 0.03 -6.52 23.56
N SER A 63 0.06 -7.84 23.74
CA SER A 63 -0.40 -8.82 22.76
C SER A 63 -1.84 -8.55 22.30
N ASP A 64 -2.79 -8.36 23.21
CA ASP A 64 -4.18 -8.07 22.85
C ASP A 64 -4.34 -6.79 22.01
N ALA A 65 -3.49 -5.78 22.23
CA ALA A 65 -3.51 -4.55 21.43
C ALA A 65 -3.02 -4.81 19.99
N SER A 66 -2.00 -5.64 19.80
CA SER A 66 -1.54 -6.04 18.46
C SER A 66 -2.60 -6.86 17.72
N ILE A 67 -3.28 -7.76 18.40
CA ILE A 67 -4.40 -8.54 17.86
C ILE A 67 -5.57 -7.62 17.47
N ALA A 68 -5.96 -6.69 18.35
CA ALA A 68 -7.03 -5.73 18.06
C ALA A 68 -6.67 -4.82 16.88
N SER A 69 -5.40 -4.39 16.77
CA SER A 69 -4.89 -3.61 15.65
C SER A 69 -4.99 -4.38 14.33
N ALA A 70 -4.58 -5.66 14.31
CA ALA A 70 -4.68 -6.51 13.12
C ALA A 70 -6.13 -6.71 12.67
N TYR A 71 -7.05 -7.01 13.59
CA TYR A 71 -8.48 -7.09 13.28
C TYR A 71 -9.04 -5.76 12.76
N GLY A 72 -8.67 -4.66 13.41
CA GLY A 72 -9.13 -3.32 13.02
C GLY A 72 -8.72 -2.99 11.59
N GLU A 73 -7.47 -3.18 11.24
CA GLU A 73 -6.97 -2.95 9.89
C GLU A 73 -7.62 -3.89 8.86
N TYR A 74 -7.82 -5.17 9.20
CA TYR A 74 -8.47 -6.12 8.28
C TYR A 74 -9.92 -5.69 7.98
N ILE A 75 -10.70 -5.29 9.00
CA ILE A 75 -12.07 -4.77 8.80
C ILE A 75 -12.05 -3.45 8.03
N GLU A 76 -11.13 -2.55 8.36
CA GLU A 76 -10.93 -1.31 7.61
C GLU A 76 -10.78 -1.59 6.11
N ARG A 77 -9.84 -2.45 5.74
CA ARG A 77 -9.55 -2.79 4.35
C ARG A 77 -10.73 -3.47 3.64
N LEU A 78 -11.47 -4.35 4.35
CA LEU A 78 -12.69 -4.96 3.81
C LEU A 78 -13.80 -3.91 3.62
N GLN A 79 -14.07 -3.11 4.66
CA GLN A 79 -15.21 -2.21 4.70
C GLN A 79 -15.05 -1.02 3.73
N THR A 80 -13.81 -0.58 3.51
CA THR A 80 -13.50 0.49 2.56
C THR A 80 -13.20 -0.01 1.14
N ASN A 81 -13.25 -1.32 0.90
CA ASN A 81 -12.82 -1.98 -0.34
C ASN A 81 -11.32 -1.84 -0.67
N ASN A 82 -10.50 -1.38 0.25
CA ASN A 82 -9.08 -1.17 -0.01
C ASN A 82 -8.34 -2.47 -0.37
N PHE A 83 -8.77 -3.64 0.16
CA PHE A 83 -8.23 -4.93 -0.27
C PHE A 83 -8.48 -5.27 -1.76
N PHE A 84 -9.42 -4.59 -2.40
CA PHE A 84 -9.82 -4.87 -3.78
C PHE A 84 -9.35 -3.80 -4.77
N ILE A 85 -8.66 -2.77 -4.29
CA ILE A 85 -8.32 -1.59 -5.09
C ILE A 85 -7.37 -1.90 -6.26
N ASP A 86 -6.57 -2.96 -6.12
CA ASP A 86 -5.59 -3.39 -7.11
C ASP A 86 -6.10 -4.56 -8.00
N PHE A 87 -7.41 -4.86 -7.94
CA PHE A 87 -7.98 -5.96 -8.71
C PHE A 87 -9.06 -5.52 -9.69
N HIS A 88 -9.09 -6.20 -10.83
CA HIS A 88 -10.22 -6.13 -11.75
C HIS A 88 -11.46 -6.78 -11.12
N LEU A 89 -12.57 -6.08 -11.14
CA LEU A 89 -13.86 -6.49 -10.58
C LEU A 89 -14.92 -6.60 -11.69
N PRO A 90 -14.84 -7.61 -12.58
CA PRO A 90 -15.69 -7.70 -13.75
C PRO A 90 -17.18 -7.75 -13.36
N ASN A 91 -18.00 -6.93 -14.02
CA ASN A 91 -19.45 -6.84 -13.81
C ASN A 91 -19.86 -6.48 -12.36
N ARG A 92 -19.00 -5.77 -11.62
CA ARG A 92 -19.24 -5.34 -10.24
C ARG A 92 -19.14 -3.84 -10.08
N LYS A 93 -19.88 -3.31 -9.12
CA LYS A 93 -19.72 -1.94 -8.65
C LYS A 93 -18.80 -1.90 -7.45
N TYR A 94 -17.96 -0.87 -7.38
CA TYR A 94 -17.08 -0.69 -6.23
C TYR A 94 -17.88 -0.39 -4.95
N PHE A 95 -18.90 0.50 -5.08
CA PHE A 95 -19.92 0.73 -4.04
C PHE A 95 -21.31 0.94 -4.68
N PRO A 96 -22.42 0.59 -3.97
CA PRO A 96 -23.78 0.77 -4.50
C PRO A 96 -24.15 2.23 -4.80
N ASP A 97 -23.53 3.19 -4.10
CA ASP A 97 -23.76 4.64 -4.22
C ASP A 97 -22.71 5.36 -5.10
N GLU A 98 -21.85 4.60 -5.77
CA GLU A 98 -20.95 5.17 -6.79
C GLU A 98 -21.73 5.74 -7.97
N VAL A 99 -21.16 6.76 -8.59
CA VAL A 99 -21.71 7.36 -9.81
C VAL A 99 -20.69 7.26 -10.93
N ALA A 100 -21.12 6.70 -12.07
CA ALA A 100 -20.31 6.66 -13.28
C ALA A 100 -20.69 7.87 -14.14
N PHE A 101 -19.79 8.82 -14.24
CA PHE A 101 -19.95 10.05 -15.03
C PHE A 101 -19.45 9.82 -16.46
N ASP A 102 -20.11 10.45 -17.43
CA ASP A 102 -19.58 10.57 -18.77
C ASP A 102 -18.39 11.56 -18.77
N PHE A 103 -17.51 11.47 -19.74
CA PHE A 103 -16.43 12.42 -19.93
C PHE A 103 -16.97 13.85 -20.07
N GLY A 104 -16.31 14.83 -19.44
CA GLY A 104 -16.79 16.20 -19.32
C GLY A 104 -17.89 16.41 -18.28
N GLY A 105 -18.28 15.39 -17.49
CA GLY A 105 -19.28 15.49 -16.43
C GLY A 105 -18.74 16.11 -15.14
N ASP A 106 -19.65 16.34 -14.17
CA ASP A 106 -19.33 16.94 -12.86
C ASP A 106 -18.79 15.89 -11.85
N TYR A 107 -17.78 15.11 -12.25
CA TYR A 107 -17.18 14.05 -11.44
C TYR A 107 -16.21 14.58 -10.37
N LEU A 108 -15.81 15.84 -10.47
CA LEU A 108 -14.92 16.53 -9.53
C LEU A 108 -15.32 18.01 -9.48
N ASN A 109 -15.41 18.58 -8.28
CA ASN A 109 -15.73 20.00 -8.16
C ASN A 109 -14.57 20.88 -8.66
N PRO A 110 -14.84 22.17 -9.03
CA PRO A 110 -13.83 23.05 -9.60
C PRO A 110 -12.62 23.28 -8.68
N GLU A 111 -12.82 23.36 -7.35
CA GLU A 111 -11.75 23.57 -6.38
C GLU A 111 -10.80 22.38 -6.33
N LEU A 112 -11.33 21.14 -6.34
CA LEU A 112 -10.53 19.93 -6.40
C LEU A 112 -9.88 19.74 -7.76
N LYS A 113 -10.55 20.15 -8.83
CA LYS A 113 -9.97 20.11 -10.17
C LYS A 113 -8.75 21.03 -10.28
N GLU A 114 -8.80 22.24 -9.71
CA GLU A 114 -7.64 23.16 -9.65
C GLU A 114 -6.46 22.55 -8.88
N ILE A 115 -6.72 21.72 -7.88
CA ILE A 115 -5.69 21.04 -7.08
C ILE A 115 -5.08 19.87 -7.84
N TYR A 116 -5.91 18.99 -8.41
CA TYR A 116 -5.44 17.73 -9.00
C TYR A 116 -5.03 17.84 -10.48
N ASP A 117 -5.37 18.94 -11.13
CA ASP A 117 -5.04 19.25 -12.51
C ASP A 117 -4.47 20.68 -12.62
N ALA A 118 -3.53 21.01 -11.74
CA ALA A 118 -2.95 22.36 -11.67
C ALA A 118 -2.25 22.79 -12.97
N ASP A 119 -1.64 21.84 -13.67
CA ASP A 119 -0.90 22.07 -14.91
C ASP A 119 -1.77 21.89 -16.17
N GLY A 120 -3.00 21.42 -16.04
CA GLY A 120 -3.95 21.21 -17.13
C GLY A 120 -3.56 20.05 -18.07
N GLU A 121 -2.82 19.07 -17.57
CA GLU A 121 -2.36 17.91 -18.33
C GLU A 121 -3.27 16.69 -18.18
N LEU A 122 -4.15 16.70 -17.16
CA LEU A 122 -5.02 15.58 -16.82
C LEU A 122 -6.21 15.50 -17.78
N GLU A 123 -6.30 14.43 -18.53
CA GLU A 123 -7.43 14.14 -19.40
C GLU A 123 -8.47 13.25 -18.70
N ASP A 124 -9.72 13.28 -19.16
CA ASP A 124 -10.79 12.44 -18.58
C ASP A 124 -10.45 10.94 -18.59
N LYS A 125 -9.74 10.46 -19.61
CA LYS A 125 -9.28 9.07 -19.71
C LYS A 125 -8.36 8.65 -18.55
N ASP A 126 -7.57 9.60 -18.02
CA ASP A 126 -6.63 9.33 -16.93
C ASP A 126 -7.37 9.12 -15.60
N LEU A 127 -8.61 9.61 -15.50
CA LEU A 127 -9.47 9.44 -14.33
C LEU A 127 -10.38 8.19 -14.37
N VAL A 128 -10.31 7.40 -15.45
CA VAL A 128 -10.98 6.10 -15.50
C VAL A 128 -10.41 5.19 -14.41
N ASP A 129 -11.26 4.54 -13.63
CA ASP A 129 -10.84 3.66 -12.54
C ASP A 129 -10.24 2.35 -13.03
N PHE A 130 -9.36 1.75 -12.24
CA PHE A 130 -8.71 0.48 -12.55
C PHE A 130 -9.65 -0.74 -12.48
N ASN A 131 -10.64 -0.70 -11.58
CA ASN A 131 -11.39 -1.89 -11.14
C ASN A 131 -12.53 -2.28 -12.08
N SER A 132 -13.31 -1.31 -12.59
CA SER A 132 -14.53 -1.56 -13.36
C SER A 132 -14.26 -1.95 -14.81
N ASP A 133 -15.33 -2.33 -15.53
CA ASP A 133 -15.29 -2.60 -16.97
C ASP A 133 -15.45 -1.31 -17.82
N TYR A 134 -15.71 -0.16 -17.20
CA TYR A 134 -15.86 1.11 -17.94
C TYR A 134 -14.52 1.57 -18.53
N MET A 135 -14.54 1.93 -19.83
CA MET A 135 -13.40 2.52 -20.53
C MET A 135 -13.66 3.99 -20.91
N ASP A 136 -14.90 4.43 -20.84
CA ASP A 136 -15.41 5.72 -21.30
C ASP A 136 -16.17 6.50 -20.23
N LYS A 137 -16.01 6.10 -18.95
CA LYS A 137 -16.66 6.73 -17.80
C LYS A 137 -15.70 6.89 -16.64
N ILE A 138 -15.97 7.91 -15.84
CA ILE A 138 -15.25 8.16 -14.58
C ILE A 138 -16.15 7.75 -13.43
N VAL A 139 -15.74 6.72 -12.69
CA VAL A 139 -16.46 6.26 -11.50
C VAL A 139 -15.98 7.03 -10.29
N ALA A 140 -16.91 7.69 -9.58
CA ALA A 140 -16.60 8.51 -8.41
C ALA A 140 -17.47 8.13 -7.20
N LEU A 141 -16.91 8.32 -6.02
CA LEU A 141 -17.57 8.07 -4.74
C LEU A 141 -18.00 9.39 -4.09
N PRO A 142 -19.16 9.41 -3.40
CA PRO A 142 -19.59 10.58 -2.63
C PRO A 142 -18.81 10.70 -1.33
N PHE A 143 -18.29 11.89 -1.09
CA PHE A 143 -17.67 12.35 0.16
C PHE A 143 -18.46 13.55 0.70
N ILE A 144 -18.35 13.82 1.98
CA ILE A 144 -18.93 14.98 2.63
C ILE A 144 -17.81 15.94 3.00
N ARG A 145 -17.87 17.17 2.49
CA ARG A 145 -16.97 18.24 2.90
C ARG A 145 -17.25 18.63 4.35
N GLU A 146 -16.22 18.67 5.19
CA GLU A 146 -16.42 18.81 6.64
C GLU A 146 -16.93 20.18 7.04
N SER A 147 -16.51 21.26 6.38
CA SER A 147 -16.84 22.64 6.75
C SER A 147 -18.32 23.00 6.58
N ASP A 148 -18.96 22.56 5.49
CA ASP A 148 -20.33 22.95 5.14
C ASP A 148 -21.28 21.76 4.90
N LYS A 149 -20.77 20.53 5.06
CA LYS A 149 -21.51 19.27 4.87
C LYS A 149 -22.04 19.06 3.44
N VAL A 150 -21.46 19.72 2.46
CA VAL A 150 -21.80 19.53 1.05
C VAL A 150 -21.25 18.20 0.53
N LYS A 151 -22.10 17.46 -0.20
CA LYS A 151 -21.69 16.26 -0.91
C LYS A 151 -20.82 16.62 -2.11
N THR A 152 -19.67 15.99 -2.21
CA THR A 152 -18.70 16.14 -3.28
C THR A 152 -18.32 14.76 -3.81
N TYR A 153 -18.14 14.61 -5.11
CA TYR A 153 -17.67 13.36 -5.71
C TYR A 153 -16.16 13.39 -5.88
N ILE A 154 -15.51 12.25 -5.61
CA ILE A 154 -14.07 12.06 -5.84
C ILE A 154 -13.89 10.78 -6.65
N PRO A 155 -13.22 10.84 -7.83
CA PRO A 155 -12.93 9.69 -8.66
C PRO A 155 -12.17 8.59 -7.93
N ILE A 156 -12.54 7.33 -8.13
CA ILE A 156 -11.86 6.17 -7.55
C ILE A 156 -10.39 6.14 -8.02
N ASN A 157 -10.13 6.57 -9.25
CA ASN A 157 -8.76 6.69 -9.77
C ASN A 157 -7.88 7.57 -8.87
N ILE A 158 -8.34 8.78 -8.51
CA ILE A 158 -7.64 9.68 -7.58
C ILE A 158 -7.39 8.98 -6.24
N LEU A 159 -8.40 8.29 -5.68
CA LEU A 159 -8.28 7.58 -4.41
C LEU A 159 -7.21 6.47 -4.47
N SER A 160 -7.15 5.74 -5.56
CA SER A 160 -6.22 4.61 -5.72
C SER A 160 -4.80 5.03 -6.06
N ASN A 161 -4.61 6.10 -6.82
CA ASN A 161 -3.28 6.57 -7.23
C ASN A 161 -2.61 7.41 -6.15
N LEU A 162 -3.32 8.33 -5.48
CA LEU A 162 -2.69 9.32 -4.63
C LEU A 162 -2.71 8.97 -3.14
N PHE A 163 -3.76 8.32 -2.64
CA PHE A 163 -3.97 8.14 -1.20
C PHE A 163 -3.71 6.72 -0.73
N VAL A 164 -3.99 5.72 -1.56
CA VAL A 164 -3.91 4.28 -1.22
C VAL A 164 -4.69 3.98 0.06
N SER A 165 -4.02 3.93 1.20
CA SER A 165 -4.63 3.70 2.52
C SER A 165 -4.53 4.90 3.47
N ASN A 166 -3.90 6.00 3.06
CA ASN A 166 -3.78 7.18 3.93
C ASN A 166 -5.15 7.79 4.22
N GLY A 167 -5.41 8.09 5.47
CA GLY A 167 -6.69 8.60 5.93
C GLY A 167 -7.80 7.54 6.06
N LEU A 168 -7.52 6.26 5.84
CA LEU A 168 -8.41 5.16 6.23
C LEU A 168 -8.24 4.87 7.72
N ALA A 169 -9.35 4.61 8.40
CA ALA A 169 -9.29 4.14 9.77
C ALA A 169 -10.58 3.41 10.17
N THR A 170 -10.46 2.55 11.19
CA THR A 170 -11.59 1.92 11.85
C THR A 170 -11.55 2.14 13.35
N GLY A 171 -12.70 2.10 14.02
CA GLY A 171 -12.80 2.30 15.46
C GLY A 171 -14.11 1.82 16.04
N ASN A 172 -14.18 1.76 17.39
CA ASN A 172 -15.40 1.42 18.11
C ASN A 172 -16.48 2.50 17.99
N THR A 173 -16.05 3.74 17.75
CA THR A 173 -16.92 4.91 17.52
C THR A 173 -16.39 5.75 16.35
N ALA A 174 -17.25 6.64 15.84
CA ALA A 174 -16.89 7.55 14.75
C ALA A 174 -15.66 8.40 15.10
N ASN A 175 -15.63 9.03 16.27
CA ASN A 175 -14.54 9.91 16.66
C ASN A 175 -13.24 9.15 16.95
N GLU A 176 -13.31 7.91 17.49
CA GLU A 176 -12.13 7.05 17.63
C GLU A 176 -11.46 6.77 16.26
N ALA A 177 -12.26 6.41 15.23
CA ALA A 177 -11.75 6.19 13.90
C ALA A 177 -11.22 7.48 13.26
N LYS A 178 -11.94 8.60 13.40
CA LYS A 178 -11.53 9.90 12.84
C LYS A 178 -10.24 10.44 13.46
N VAL A 179 -10.04 10.24 14.77
CA VAL A 179 -8.76 10.55 15.43
C VAL A 179 -7.62 9.74 14.85
N GLN A 180 -7.86 8.44 14.60
CA GLN A 180 -6.85 7.56 14.00
C GLN A 180 -6.50 8.03 12.57
N ALA A 181 -7.51 8.30 11.73
CA ALA A 181 -7.33 8.74 10.34
C ALA A 181 -6.54 10.05 10.25
N LEU A 182 -6.94 11.07 11.00
CA LEU A 182 -6.24 12.36 11.01
C LEU A 182 -4.84 12.28 11.61
N SER A 183 -4.65 11.47 12.65
CA SER A 183 -3.33 11.24 13.22
C SER A 183 -2.38 10.66 12.17
N GLU A 184 -2.84 9.66 11.39
CA GLU A 184 -2.04 9.07 10.33
C GLU A 184 -1.72 10.08 9.21
N ILE A 185 -2.69 10.90 8.81
CA ILE A 185 -2.48 11.97 7.83
C ILE A 185 -1.40 12.93 8.32
N PHE A 186 -1.45 13.37 9.56
CA PHE A 186 -0.42 14.26 10.13
C PHE A 186 0.94 13.59 10.26
N GLU A 187 0.96 12.32 10.64
CA GLU A 187 2.20 11.53 10.70
C GLU A 187 2.89 11.48 9.34
N ARG A 188 2.14 11.09 8.30
CA ARG A 188 2.68 10.93 6.95
C ARG A 188 3.11 12.27 6.36
N TYR A 189 2.33 13.32 6.55
CA TYR A 189 2.70 14.67 6.12
C TYR A 189 4.02 15.13 6.76
N ALA A 190 4.12 15.03 8.09
CA ALA A 190 5.33 15.42 8.80
C ALA A 190 6.53 14.55 8.40
N LYS A 191 6.34 13.24 8.26
CA LYS A 191 7.36 12.28 7.81
C LYS A 191 7.91 12.66 6.43
N ILE A 192 7.03 12.90 5.45
CA ILE A 192 7.44 13.31 4.10
C ILE A 192 8.23 14.61 4.14
N ALA A 193 7.73 15.64 4.82
CA ALA A 193 8.40 16.92 4.92
C ALA A 193 9.78 16.80 5.59
N ILE A 194 9.88 16.05 6.70
CA ILE A 194 11.14 15.86 7.43
C ILE A 194 12.18 15.14 6.57
N ILE A 195 11.77 14.11 5.83
CA ILE A 195 12.67 13.31 5.00
C ILE A 195 13.13 14.13 3.79
N LYS A 196 12.19 14.69 3.02
CA LYS A 196 12.50 15.46 1.81
C LYS A 196 13.41 16.66 2.07
N GLU A 197 13.14 17.41 3.14
CA GLU A 197 13.89 18.62 3.47
C GLU A 197 15.13 18.32 4.32
N GLY A 198 15.27 17.08 4.83
CA GLY A 198 16.36 16.72 5.73
C GLY A 198 16.33 17.48 7.06
N TYR A 199 15.16 17.79 7.60
CA TYR A 199 15.03 18.55 8.84
C TYR A 199 15.69 17.83 10.02
N ALA A 200 16.58 18.52 10.73
CA ALA A 200 17.18 18.08 11.97
C ALA A 200 16.25 18.40 13.14
N LEU A 201 15.73 17.37 13.80
CA LEU A 201 14.71 17.49 14.82
C LEU A 201 15.29 17.72 16.23
N PRO A 202 14.67 18.51 17.11
CA PRO A 202 15.04 18.60 18.51
C PRO A 202 14.70 17.32 19.26
N LYS A 203 15.44 17.02 20.34
CA LYS A 203 15.18 15.88 21.21
C LYS A 203 14.13 16.24 22.26
N PHE A 204 13.29 15.27 22.61
CA PHE A 204 12.52 15.38 23.85
C PHE A 204 13.45 15.41 25.06
N PRO A 205 13.12 16.20 26.10
CA PRO A 205 13.85 16.15 27.36
C PRO A 205 13.84 14.75 27.97
N ASP A 206 15.00 14.24 28.40
CA ASP A 206 15.12 12.89 28.96
C ASP A 206 14.16 12.65 30.13
N GLU A 207 13.95 13.63 30.99
CA GLU A 207 13.03 13.53 32.13
C GLU A 207 11.56 13.38 31.69
N LEU A 208 11.19 13.96 30.53
CA LEU A 208 9.86 13.75 29.96
C LEU A 208 9.71 12.34 29.42
N VAL A 209 10.71 11.82 28.69
CA VAL A 209 10.67 10.44 28.17
C VAL A 209 10.61 9.42 29.30
N LYS A 210 11.33 9.66 30.42
CA LYS A 210 11.27 8.81 31.62
C LYS A 210 9.89 8.74 32.27
N SER A 211 9.03 9.73 32.07
CA SER A 211 7.65 9.71 32.58
C SER A 211 6.75 8.72 31.85
N PHE A 212 7.20 8.15 30.72
CA PHE A 212 6.55 7.12 29.92
C PHE A 212 7.32 5.79 30.06
N PRO A 213 7.08 5.00 31.10
CA PRO A 213 7.97 3.91 31.51
C PRO A 213 8.11 2.80 30.47
N LYS A 214 7.07 2.49 29.69
CA LYS A 214 7.12 1.47 28.63
C LYS A 214 8.10 1.88 27.52
N VAL A 215 7.89 3.07 26.96
CA VAL A 215 8.75 3.60 25.88
C VAL A 215 10.18 3.77 26.37
N TYR A 216 10.35 4.34 27.58
CA TYR A 216 11.68 4.53 28.17
C TYR A 216 12.42 3.21 28.35
N LYS A 217 11.74 2.16 28.83
CA LYS A 217 12.32 0.83 28.99
C LYS A 217 12.84 0.26 27.68
N ASP A 218 12.02 0.29 26.63
CA ASP A 218 12.36 -0.25 25.32
C ASP A 218 13.50 0.55 24.64
N VAL A 219 13.53 1.87 24.80
CA VAL A 219 14.64 2.72 24.38
C VAL A 219 15.94 2.33 25.11
N GLN A 220 15.89 2.09 26.43
CA GLN A 220 17.08 1.69 27.18
C GLN A 220 17.55 0.28 26.80
N ASP A 221 16.65 -0.63 26.47
CA ASP A 221 17.02 -2.00 26.07
C ASP A 221 17.70 -2.00 24.69
N LEU A 222 17.21 -1.21 23.74
CA LEU A 222 17.91 -1.00 22.46
C LEU A 222 19.30 -0.37 22.64
N ARG A 223 19.43 0.63 23.52
CA ARG A 223 20.72 1.25 23.85
C ARG A 223 21.72 0.25 24.46
N LYS A 224 21.27 -0.67 25.33
CA LYS A 224 22.11 -1.73 25.90
C LYS A 224 22.62 -2.72 24.83
N LEU A 225 21.87 -2.89 23.75
CA LEU A 225 22.28 -3.70 22.59
C LEU A 225 23.29 -3.00 21.68
N GLY A 226 23.64 -1.72 21.97
CA GLY A 226 24.63 -0.96 21.23
C GLY A 226 24.07 -0.03 20.16
N TYR A 227 22.75 0.06 20.02
CA TYR A 227 22.12 1.04 19.12
C TYR A 227 22.12 2.44 19.72
N ILE A 228 22.25 3.45 18.87
CA ILE A 228 22.07 4.85 19.27
C ILE A 228 20.62 5.22 18.99
N ILE A 229 19.86 5.47 20.07
CA ILE A 229 18.43 5.77 20.01
C ILE A 229 18.17 7.18 20.51
N GLU A 230 17.46 7.97 19.70
CA GLU A 230 17.01 9.31 20.08
C GLU A 230 15.49 9.43 19.91
N VAL A 231 14.83 10.01 20.92
CA VAL A 231 13.40 10.32 20.89
C VAL A 231 13.26 11.78 20.52
N LEU A 232 12.59 12.05 19.41
CA LEU A 232 12.62 13.33 18.71
C LEU A 232 11.22 13.96 18.62
N ASP A 233 11.17 15.27 18.81
CA ASP A 233 9.99 16.10 18.55
C ASP A 233 9.88 16.37 17.04
N SER A 234 8.91 15.71 16.41
CA SER A 234 8.61 15.83 14.97
C SER A 234 7.40 16.72 14.69
N SER A 235 7.04 17.54 15.66
CA SER A 235 5.86 18.40 15.60
C SER A 235 5.97 19.56 14.60
N LEU A 236 7.10 19.70 13.91
CA LEU A 236 7.42 20.84 13.04
C LEU A 236 7.22 22.19 13.75
N GLY A 237 7.85 22.35 14.92
CA GLY A 237 7.74 23.55 15.75
C GLY A 237 6.44 23.63 16.55
N GLY A 238 5.86 22.50 16.94
CA GLY A 238 4.65 22.43 17.75
C GLY A 238 3.35 22.59 16.96
N VAL A 239 3.36 22.34 15.66
CA VAL A 239 2.15 22.39 14.82
C VAL A 239 1.40 21.07 14.88
N PHE A 240 2.06 19.95 14.61
CA PHE A 240 1.44 18.63 14.51
C PHE A 240 1.75 17.73 15.70
N PRO A 241 0.81 16.85 16.12
CA PRO A 241 1.03 15.94 17.24
C PRO A 241 1.81 14.69 16.80
N VAL A 242 3.05 14.88 16.31
CA VAL A 242 3.91 13.84 15.72
C VAL A 242 5.20 13.69 16.51
N THR A 243 5.59 12.46 16.78
CA THR A 243 6.86 12.09 17.42
C THR A 243 7.68 11.21 16.49
N ALA A 244 9.00 11.17 16.65
CA ALA A 244 9.87 10.24 15.97
C ALA A 244 10.85 9.57 16.91
N ILE A 245 11.31 8.37 16.52
CA ILE A 245 12.43 7.67 17.14
C ILE A 245 13.42 7.33 16.04
N SER A 246 14.66 7.84 16.18
CA SER A 246 15.75 7.45 15.30
C SER A 246 16.57 6.31 15.92
N LEU A 247 16.95 5.35 15.08
CA LEU A 247 17.84 4.25 15.42
C LEU A 247 19.03 4.27 14.48
N ILE A 248 20.23 4.42 15.04
CA ILE A 248 21.50 4.26 14.31
C ILE A 248 22.13 2.95 14.77
N ASN A 249 22.48 2.11 13.80
CA ASN A 249 23.30 0.92 14.02
C ASN A 249 24.77 1.27 13.66
N PRO A 250 25.65 1.50 14.65
CA PRO A 250 27.05 1.87 14.37
C PRO A 250 27.90 0.74 13.81
N ILE A 251 27.41 -0.52 13.83
CA ILE A 251 28.14 -1.68 13.33
C ILE A 251 28.11 -1.71 11.80
N ASN A 252 26.96 -1.42 11.21
CA ASN A 252 26.75 -1.43 9.76
C ASN A 252 26.51 -0.03 9.16
N ASN A 253 26.61 1.03 9.98
CA ASN A 253 26.47 2.44 9.59
C ASN A 253 25.07 2.81 9.06
N THR A 254 24.02 2.12 9.49
CA THR A 254 22.66 2.35 9.02
C THR A 254 21.87 3.25 9.94
N LEU A 255 20.87 3.93 9.37
CA LEU A 255 19.95 4.82 10.06
C LEU A 255 18.51 4.48 9.67
N PHE A 256 17.65 4.35 10.67
CA PHE A 256 16.20 4.27 10.50
C PHE A 256 15.49 5.29 11.38
N VAL A 257 14.37 5.83 10.92
CA VAL A 257 13.53 6.75 11.68
C VAL A 257 12.07 6.30 11.57
N SER A 258 11.47 5.95 12.71
CA SER A 258 10.03 5.71 12.80
C SER A 258 9.30 6.95 13.27
N PHE A 259 8.04 7.06 12.88
CA PHE A 259 7.15 8.15 13.24
C PHE A 259 5.88 7.60 13.89
N GLY A 260 5.20 8.46 14.64
CA GLY A 260 3.91 8.14 15.20
C GLY A 260 3.19 9.43 15.57
N ALA A 261 1.89 9.48 15.40
CA ALA A 261 1.09 10.65 15.72
C ALA A 261 -0.13 10.30 16.57
N HIS A 262 -0.41 11.15 17.52
CA HIS A 262 -1.64 11.13 18.32
C HIS A 262 -1.72 12.40 19.18
N PRO A 263 -2.91 12.98 19.47
CA PRO A 263 -3.03 14.09 20.42
C PRO A 263 -2.40 13.81 21.79
N ILE A 264 -2.61 12.62 22.35
CA ILE A 264 -1.99 12.19 23.62
C ILE A 264 -0.53 11.78 23.36
N LEU A 265 0.43 12.48 23.98
CA LEU A 265 1.87 12.25 23.78
C LEU A 265 2.28 10.79 24.07
N GLU A 266 1.78 10.19 25.15
CA GLU A 266 2.10 8.80 25.49
C GLU A 266 1.71 7.86 24.35
N VAL A 267 0.51 8.02 23.78
CA VAL A 267 0.02 7.20 22.65
C VAL A 267 0.87 7.45 21.41
N SER A 268 1.24 8.69 21.10
CA SER A 268 2.14 9.02 19.98
C SER A 268 3.49 8.30 20.12
N LEU A 269 4.11 8.37 21.29
CA LEU A 269 5.39 7.69 21.58
C LEU A 269 5.28 6.17 21.54
N GLU A 270 4.21 5.58 22.10
CA GLU A 270 3.96 4.14 22.04
C GLU A 270 3.80 3.67 20.59
N ARG A 271 3.07 4.42 19.76
CA ARG A 271 2.92 4.15 18.32
C ARG A 271 4.26 4.20 17.59
N THR A 272 5.06 5.24 17.85
CA THR A 272 6.38 5.40 17.25
C THR A 272 7.31 4.22 17.59
N MET A 273 7.31 3.77 18.85
CA MET A 273 8.14 2.64 19.28
C MET A 273 7.64 1.31 18.69
N THR A 274 6.34 1.07 18.69
CA THR A 274 5.78 -0.16 18.10
C THR A 274 5.92 -0.19 16.57
N GLU A 275 5.89 0.97 15.88
CA GLU A 275 6.21 1.10 14.45
C GLU A 275 7.66 0.76 14.17
N LEU A 276 8.60 1.23 14.99
CA LEU A 276 10.02 0.92 14.86
C LEU A 276 10.26 -0.60 14.81
N MET A 277 9.49 -1.36 15.58
CA MET A 277 9.69 -2.80 15.77
C MET A 277 8.67 -3.68 15.02
N GLN A 278 7.70 -3.10 14.31
CA GLN A 278 6.64 -3.85 13.64
C GLN A 278 7.21 -4.83 12.60
N GLY A 279 6.83 -6.10 12.72
CA GLY A 279 7.29 -7.16 11.80
C GLY A 279 8.77 -7.52 11.91
N ARG A 280 9.52 -6.85 12.79
CA ARG A 280 10.96 -7.06 12.98
C ARG A 280 11.24 -7.91 14.22
N ASP A 281 12.40 -8.49 14.23
CA ASP A 281 13.11 -8.99 15.41
C ASP A 281 14.47 -8.29 15.51
N LEU A 282 15.19 -8.49 16.59
CA LEU A 282 16.48 -7.82 16.79
C LEU A 282 17.56 -8.23 15.79
N THR A 283 17.37 -9.32 15.06
CA THR A 283 18.29 -9.77 14.00
C THR A 283 18.02 -9.12 12.64
N ASN A 284 16.84 -8.52 12.46
CA ASN A 284 16.44 -7.87 11.22
C ASN A 284 16.70 -6.35 11.19
N LEU A 285 17.38 -5.80 12.22
CA LEU A 285 17.70 -4.38 12.29
C LEU A 285 18.93 -3.99 11.45
N ASP A 286 19.52 -4.94 10.75
CA ASP A 286 20.66 -4.73 9.85
C ASP A 286 20.25 -4.34 8.41
N ALA A 287 18.96 -4.41 8.10
CA ALA A 287 18.42 -4.14 6.75
C ALA A 287 18.16 -2.66 6.44
N PHE A 288 18.51 -1.74 7.33
CA PHE A 288 18.29 -0.31 7.12
C PHE A 288 19.32 0.30 6.17
N GLU A 289 18.99 1.49 5.62
CA GLU A 289 19.81 2.19 4.66
C GLU A 289 20.94 3.01 5.30
N ILE A 290 22.05 3.16 4.57
CA ILE A 290 23.15 4.06 4.95
C ILE A 290 22.76 5.49 4.60
N PRO A 291 22.86 6.48 5.53
CA PRO A 291 22.51 7.86 5.22
C PRO A 291 23.44 8.49 4.18
N THR A 292 22.93 9.48 3.45
CA THR A 292 23.65 10.17 2.38
C THR A 292 23.58 11.69 2.51
N PHE A 293 24.56 12.43 1.94
CA PHE A 293 24.47 13.87 1.71
C PHE A 293 23.79 14.23 0.40
N ASP A 294 23.57 13.24 -0.46
CA ASP A 294 22.83 13.44 -1.71
C ASP A 294 21.33 13.52 -1.44
N MET A 295 20.86 14.75 -1.26
CA MET A 295 19.44 15.01 -0.99
C MET A 295 18.55 14.78 -2.21
N SER A 296 19.08 14.71 -3.43
CA SER A 296 18.29 14.36 -4.61
C SER A 296 17.80 12.91 -4.55
N LEU A 297 18.65 11.99 -4.06
CA LEU A 297 18.26 10.60 -3.80
C LEU A 297 17.27 10.48 -2.64
N VAL A 298 17.38 11.35 -1.62
CA VAL A 298 16.51 11.31 -0.43
C VAL A 298 15.12 11.83 -0.74
N SER A 299 15.01 12.90 -1.54
CA SER A 299 13.74 13.53 -1.92
C SER A 299 13.05 12.87 -3.12
N ASP A 300 13.72 11.92 -3.75
CA ASP A 300 13.17 11.16 -4.87
C ASP A 300 11.88 10.41 -4.50
N SER A 301 10.92 10.35 -5.43
CA SER A 301 9.61 9.76 -5.18
C SER A 301 9.69 8.28 -4.81
N PHE A 302 10.57 7.50 -5.46
CA PHE A 302 10.75 6.08 -5.13
C PHE A 302 11.33 5.89 -3.73
N ASN A 303 12.24 6.78 -3.28
CA ASN A 303 12.74 6.74 -1.92
C ASN A 303 11.65 7.08 -0.90
N ILE A 304 10.82 8.07 -1.19
CA ILE A 304 9.67 8.42 -0.32
C ILE A 304 8.68 7.26 -0.26
N GLU A 305 8.39 6.63 -1.39
CA GLU A 305 7.53 5.44 -1.46
C GLU A 305 8.08 4.27 -0.61
N ALA A 306 9.38 3.98 -0.68
CA ALA A 306 10.03 2.95 0.12
C ALA A 306 9.83 3.15 1.63
N HIS A 307 9.74 4.40 2.10
CA HIS A 307 9.41 4.71 3.49
C HIS A 307 7.99 4.31 3.90
N PHE A 308 7.07 4.12 2.97
CA PHE A 308 5.68 3.71 3.23
C PHE A 308 5.43 2.23 2.97
N ILE A 309 6.09 1.63 1.97
CA ILE A 309 5.93 0.21 1.62
C ILE A 309 6.71 -0.68 2.59
N ASP A 310 8.03 -0.45 2.70
CA ASP A 310 8.94 -1.35 3.43
C ASP A 310 9.47 -0.70 4.72
N SER A 311 9.16 0.55 4.98
CA SER A 311 9.74 1.35 6.07
C SER A 311 11.28 1.40 6.01
N ASN A 312 11.87 1.37 4.82
CA ASN A 312 13.30 1.14 4.59
C ASN A 312 13.96 2.21 3.72
N GLY A 313 13.29 3.33 3.47
CA GLY A 313 13.84 4.42 2.65
C GLY A 313 15.10 5.04 3.26
N LYS A 314 15.90 5.65 2.39
CA LYS A 314 17.14 6.34 2.72
C LYS A 314 16.88 7.68 3.40
N ILE A 315 17.65 8.00 4.47
CA ILE A 315 17.61 9.26 5.21
C ILE A 315 18.85 10.11 4.88
N GLY A 316 18.67 11.42 4.78
CA GLY A 316 19.78 12.34 4.55
C GLY A 316 20.59 12.66 5.81
N PHE A 317 21.93 12.83 5.69
CA PHE A 317 22.77 13.31 6.78
C PHE A 317 22.32 14.65 7.38
N PRO A 318 21.69 15.61 6.64
CA PRO A 318 21.15 16.83 7.23
C PRO A 318 20.22 16.57 8.42
N PHE A 319 19.44 15.47 8.42
CA PHE A 319 18.62 15.03 9.55
C PHE A 319 19.42 14.88 10.86
N LEU A 320 20.68 14.46 10.79
CA LEU A 320 21.58 14.25 11.92
C LEU A 320 22.33 15.53 12.36
N SER A 321 22.04 16.69 11.73
CA SER A 321 22.73 17.94 12.03
C SER A 321 22.65 18.32 13.51
N ALA A 322 23.75 18.84 14.05
CA ALA A 322 23.76 19.44 15.39
C ALA A 322 22.89 20.70 15.45
N LYS A 323 22.83 21.47 14.34
CA LYS A 323 21.95 22.64 14.21
C LYS A 323 20.54 22.16 13.89
N LYS A 324 19.63 22.34 14.82
CA LYS A 324 18.24 21.93 14.68
C LYS A 324 17.45 22.87 13.77
N SER A 325 16.53 22.31 12.99
CA SER A 325 15.65 23.06 12.09
C SER A 325 14.51 23.74 12.85
N PHE A 326 14.15 23.21 14.02
CA PHE A 326 13.10 23.72 14.89
C PHE A 326 13.59 23.77 16.35
N GLU A 327 13.04 24.67 17.13
CA GLU A 327 13.15 24.63 18.59
C GLU A 327 12.20 23.55 19.14
N TYR A 328 12.56 22.96 20.28
CA TYR A 328 11.67 22.03 20.99
C TYR A 328 10.38 22.75 21.39
N ALA A 329 9.25 22.17 21.08
CA ALA A 329 7.93 22.68 21.44
C ALA A 329 7.27 21.79 22.50
N PRO A 330 6.82 22.35 23.67
CA PRO A 330 6.05 21.60 24.63
C PRO A 330 4.76 21.04 24.00
N TRP A 331 4.41 19.79 24.36
CA TRP A 331 3.21 19.16 23.86
C TRP A 331 1.94 19.88 24.29
N LYS A 332 1.05 20.22 23.34
CA LYS A 332 -0.05 21.15 23.58
C LYS A 332 -1.33 20.50 24.11
N TYR A 333 -1.60 19.27 23.69
CA TYR A 333 -2.85 18.60 24.04
C TYR A 333 -2.85 18.11 25.49
N THR A 334 -3.92 18.47 26.22
CA THR A 334 -4.13 18.08 27.62
C THR A 334 -5.55 17.54 27.86
N GLY A 335 -6.35 17.35 26.80
CA GLY A 335 -7.71 16.83 26.85
C GLY A 335 -7.77 15.34 27.13
N ASN A 336 -8.98 14.81 27.17
CA ASN A 336 -9.26 13.38 27.34
C ASN A 336 -10.47 12.95 26.51
N GLY A 337 -10.36 11.78 25.88
CA GLY A 337 -11.42 11.16 25.11
C GLY A 337 -11.49 11.60 23.63
N SER A 338 -12.01 10.71 22.81
CA SER A 338 -11.98 10.84 21.35
C SER A 338 -12.67 12.09 20.80
N ASP A 339 -13.67 12.63 21.50
CA ASP A 339 -14.35 13.87 21.08
C ASP A 339 -13.41 15.07 21.19
N ALA A 340 -12.69 15.19 22.32
CA ALA A 340 -11.72 16.26 22.53
C ALA A 340 -10.48 16.11 21.66
N GLU A 341 -10.05 14.88 21.43
CA GLU A 341 -8.93 14.53 20.54
C GLU A 341 -9.26 14.92 19.10
N TYR A 342 -10.47 14.57 18.61
CA TYR A 342 -10.90 14.92 17.28
C TYR A 342 -11.05 16.43 17.08
N ALA A 343 -11.64 17.14 18.05
CA ALA A 343 -11.75 18.60 18.02
C ALA A 343 -10.36 19.27 17.93
N PHE A 344 -9.39 18.80 18.71
CA PHE A 344 -8.02 19.30 18.66
C PHE A 344 -7.37 19.12 17.28
N LEU A 345 -7.56 17.97 16.64
CA LEU A 345 -7.01 17.71 15.30
C LEU A 345 -7.69 18.58 14.23
N LEU A 346 -9.01 18.80 14.35
CA LEU A 346 -9.75 19.73 13.46
C LEU A 346 -9.24 21.18 13.61
N ASP A 347 -8.95 21.63 14.84
CA ASP A 347 -8.38 22.97 15.08
C ASP A 347 -7.02 23.13 14.38
N ILE A 348 -6.21 22.07 14.33
CA ILE A 348 -4.95 22.09 13.57
C ILE A 348 -5.23 22.29 12.08
N LEU A 349 -6.14 21.52 11.47
CA LEU A 349 -6.48 21.68 10.05
C LEU A 349 -7.00 23.09 9.76
N ALA A 350 -7.89 23.61 10.61
CA ALA A 350 -8.42 24.96 10.47
C ALA A 350 -7.31 26.01 10.54
N SER A 351 -6.34 25.85 11.45
CA SER A 351 -5.19 26.76 11.57
C SER A 351 -4.28 26.76 10.34
N GLN A 352 -4.30 25.67 9.57
CA GLN A 352 -3.55 25.51 8.31
C GLN A 352 -4.39 25.86 7.06
N ASN A 353 -5.62 26.37 7.25
CA ASN A 353 -6.58 26.66 6.18
C ASN A 353 -6.79 25.45 5.25
N ARG A 354 -6.90 24.24 5.81
CA ARG A 354 -7.10 23.01 5.07
C ARG A 354 -8.55 22.56 5.13
N GLU A 355 -9.11 22.22 3.98
CA GLU A 355 -10.43 21.59 3.86
C GLU A 355 -10.28 20.08 3.95
N MET A 356 -11.31 19.40 4.46
CA MET A 356 -11.34 17.96 4.61
C MET A 356 -12.60 17.36 4.05
N TYR A 357 -12.49 16.22 3.41
CA TYR A 357 -13.58 15.43 2.87
C TYR A 357 -13.63 14.08 3.57
N VAL A 358 -14.82 13.65 3.99
CA VAL A 358 -15.02 12.44 4.78
C VAL A 358 -16.04 11.53 4.10
N ARG A 359 -15.71 10.25 3.98
CA ARG A 359 -16.66 9.19 3.67
C ARG A 359 -16.67 8.18 4.82
N GLU A 360 -17.88 7.85 5.27
CA GLU A 360 -18.12 6.93 6.39
C GLU A 360 -18.65 5.59 5.89
N TYR A 361 -18.26 4.51 6.56
CA TYR A 361 -18.65 3.15 6.24
C TYR A 361 -19.08 2.44 7.54
N THR A 362 -20.32 1.94 7.58
CA THR A 362 -20.89 1.31 8.78
C THR A 362 -21.67 0.02 8.50
N TYR A 363 -21.63 -0.48 7.26
CA TYR A 363 -22.43 -1.62 6.81
C TYR A 363 -22.00 -2.98 7.38
N LEU A 364 -20.87 -3.06 8.11
CA LEU A 364 -20.42 -4.25 8.84
C LEU A 364 -20.60 -4.13 10.36
N ASP A 365 -21.48 -3.22 10.83
CA ASP A 365 -21.71 -2.96 12.25
C ASP A 365 -20.46 -2.54 13.05
N PHE A 366 -19.43 -2.10 12.34
CA PHE A 366 -18.23 -1.44 12.86
C PHE A 366 -18.05 -0.13 12.13
N TYR A 367 -17.39 0.85 12.73
CA TYR A 367 -17.22 2.14 12.09
C TYR A 367 -15.89 2.23 11.37
N SER A 368 -15.90 2.57 10.08
CA SER A 368 -14.71 2.95 9.33
C SER A 368 -14.95 4.28 8.62
N CYS A 369 -13.87 4.98 8.30
CA CYS A 369 -13.92 6.19 7.48
C CYS A 369 -12.73 6.26 6.54
N GLN A 370 -12.91 7.10 5.51
CA GLN A 370 -11.84 7.61 4.66
C GLN A 370 -11.87 9.14 4.75
N MET A 371 -10.74 9.73 5.10
CA MET A 371 -10.55 11.16 5.21
C MET A 371 -9.52 11.63 4.19
N ILE A 372 -9.82 12.71 3.50
CA ILE A 372 -8.96 13.29 2.47
C ILE A 372 -8.79 14.77 2.79
N VAL A 373 -7.56 15.20 2.81
CA VAL A 373 -7.16 16.61 2.96
C VAL A 373 -6.32 16.97 1.73
N PRO A 374 -6.92 17.58 0.69
CA PRO A 374 -6.24 17.87 -0.57
C PRO A 374 -4.98 18.71 -0.39
N ASN A 375 -3.92 18.42 -1.16
CA ASN A 375 -2.57 18.99 -1.02
C ASN A 375 -1.94 18.78 0.36
N PHE A 376 -2.32 17.70 1.05
CA PHE A 376 -1.82 17.43 2.38
C PHE A 376 -1.76 15.93 2.72
N SER A 377 -2.74 15.16 2.28
CA SER A 377 -2.86 13.74 2.61
C SER A 377 -2.46 12.81 1.46
N GLU A 378 -2.05 13.33 0.32
CA GLU A 378 -1.48 12.56 -0.76
C GLU A 378 -0.15 11.93 -0.33
N VAL A 379 0.04 10.66 -0.67
CA VAL A 379 1.28 9.90 -0.43
C VAL A 379 2.13 9.90 -1.68
N TYR A 380 1.48 9.82 -2.85
CA TYR A 380 2.12 9.80 -4.16
C TYR A 380 2.04 11.17 -4.84
N PRO A 381 2.98 11.47 -5.75
CA PRO A 381 2.95 12.70 -6.54
C PRO A 381 1.67 12.83 -7.37
N LEU A 382 1.21 14.06 -7.58
CA LEU A 382 0.04 14.31 -8.44
C LEU A 382 0.31 13.89 -9.90
N ASP A 383 1.54 14.02 -10.36
CA ASP A 383 1.99 13.66 -11.70
C ASP A 383 1.80 12.16 -12.00
N ASP A 384 1.72 11.30 -10.97
CA ASP A 384 1.44 9.88 -11.14
C ASP A 384 0.07 9.61 -11.76
N MET A 385 -0.87 10.55 -11.67
CA MET A 385 -2.16 10.42 -12.36
C MET A 385 -2.03 10.51 -13.89
N VAL A 386 -0.93 11.05 -14.41
CA VAL A 386 -0.64 11.13 -15.85
C VAL A 386 0.45 10.13 -16.24
N TYR A 387 1.57 10.11 -15.52
CA TYR A 387 2.79 9.40 -15.94
C TYR A 387 2.94 8.00 -15.36
N ASN A 388 2.33 7.72 -14.20
CA ASN A 388 2.41 6.42 -13.51
C ASN A 388 1.03 5.93 -13.04
N ASN A 389 0.02 6.12 -13.87
CA ASN A 389 -1.36 5.83 -13.51
C ASN A 389 -1.63 4.33 -13.46
N LYS A 390 -2.22 3.86 -12.39
CA LYS A 390 -2.63 2.45 -12.23
C LYS A 390 -3.54 1.96 -13.35
N ASN A 391 -4.37 2.83 -13.94
CA ASN A 391 -5.29 2.44 -15.01
C ASN A 391 -4.60 2.06 -16.33
N ASN A 392 -3.29 2.31 -16.49
CA ASN A 392 -2.53 1.90 -17.67
C ASN A 392 -2.64 0.38 -17.91
N GLY A 393 -2.60 -0.41 -16.84
CA GLY A 393 -2.80 -1.86 -16.93
C GLY A 393 -4.19 -2.28 -17.42
N LYS A 394 -5.22 -1.48 -17.12
CA LYS A 394 -6.59 -1.71 -17.60
C LYS A 394 -6.68 -1.62 -19.12
N LEU A 395 -5.93 -0.71 -19.75
CA LEU A 395 -5.97 -0.48 -21.21
C LEU A 395 -5.57 -1.75 -21.98
N ILE A 396 -4.62 -2.51 -21.47
CA ILE A 396 -4.12 -3.73 -22.13
C ILE A 396 -4.74 -5.03 -21.58
N ARG A 397 -5.56 -4.95 -20.51
CA ARG A 397 -6.09 -6.13 -19.82
C ARG A 397 -6.80 -7.11 -20.74
N ASP A 398 -7.68 -6.63 -21.61
CA ASP A 398 -8.41 -7.52 -22.53
C ASP A 398 -7.48 -8.12 -23.59
N MET A 399 -6.48 -7.34 -24.08
CA MET A 399 -5.46 -7.87 -24.99
C MET A 399 -4.67 -9.00 -24.36
N VAL A 400 -4.26 -8.88 -23.10
CA VAL A 400 -3.53 -9.93 -22.37
C VAL A 400 -4.39 -11.16 -22.14
N LEU A 401 -5.64 -10.98 -21.72
CA LEU A 401 -6.55 -12.08 -21.41
C LEU A 401 -7.05 -12.81 -22.66
N ASN A 402 -7.15 -12.14 -23.80
CA ASN A 402 -7.81 -12.59 -25.01
C ASN A 402 -7.00 -12.26 -26.28
N PHE A 403 -5.67 -12.35 -26.23
CA PHE A 403 -4.80 -11.91 -27.33
C PHE A 403 -5.17 -12.53 -28.70
N GLU A 404 -5.80 -13.71 -28.71
CA GLU A 404 -6.24 -14.38 -29.94
C GLU A 404 -7.33 -13.60 -30.70
N LYS A 405 -7.92 -12.57 -30.08
CA LYS A 405 -8.93 -11.69 -30.72
C LYS A 405 -8.33 -10.47 -31.41
N TYR A 406 -7.04 -10.22 -31.21
CA TYR A 406 -6.33 -9.03 -31.66
C TYR A 406 -5.28 -9.37 -32.72
N ASP A 407 -4.91 -8.40 -33.54
CA ASP A 407 -3.71 -8.54 -34.36
C ASP A 407 -2.47 -8.50 -33.48
N VAL A 408 -1.54 -9.42 -33.73
CA VAL A 408 -0.34 -9.57 -32.89
C VAL A 408 0.58 -8.35 -32.99
N ASN A 409 0.66 -7.71 -34.19
CA ASN A 409 1.46 -6.51 -34.36
C ASN A 409 0.85 -5.32 -33.59
N ASP A 410 -0.50 -5.19 -33.60
CA ASP A 410 -1.17 -4.14 -32.82
C ASP A 410 -0.92 -4.31 -31.33
N ILE A 411 -0.85 -5.56 -30.84
CA ILE A 411 -0.50 -5.84 -29.43
C ILE A 411 0.94 -5.38 -29.18
N LEU A 412 1.91 -5.80 -30.00
CA LEU A 412 3.32 -5.46 -29.84
C LEU A 412 3.53 -3.94 -29.87
N ASP A 413 2.92 -3.24 -30.83
CA ASP A 413 2.98 -1.78 -30.91
C ASP A 413 2.43 -1.10 -29.64
N THR A 414 1.36 -1.68 -29.05
CA THR A 414 0.75 -1.13 -27.84
C THR A 414 1.63 -1.31 -26.59
N VAL A 415 2.37 -2.42 -26.51
CA VAL A 415 3.16 -2.76 -25.31
C VAL A 415 4.66 -2.48 -25.46
N ASP A 416 5.12 -2.01 -26.62
CA ASP A 416 6.54 -1.83 -26.95
C ASP A 416 7.29 -1.01 -25.88
N SER A 417 6.73 0.12 -25.48
CA SER A 417 7.34 1.04 -24.51
C SER A 417 7.28 0.57 -23.04
N LEU A 418 6.55 -0.52 -22.73
CA LEU A 418 6.40 -1.00 -21.37
C LEU A 418 7.61 -1.82 -20.94
N ASP A 419 7.99 -1.66 -19.64
CA ASP A 419 9.14 -2.38 -19.07
C ASP A 419 8.89 -3.89 -19.02
N ASP A 420 9.85 -4.68 -19.51
CA ASP A 420 9.77 -6.14 -19.58
C ASP A 420 9.70 -6.81 -18.21
N SER A 421 10.17 -6.15 -17.15
CA SER A 421 10.11 -6.66 -15.78
C SER A 421 8.76 -6.51 -15.09
N LEU A 422 7.80 -5.77 -15.68
CA LEU A 422 6.48 -5.55 -15.10
C LEU A 422 5.78 -6.87 -14.78
N ASN A 423 5.34 -7.01 -13.53
CA ASN A 423 4.56 -8.15 -13.07
C ASN A 423 3.16 -8.08 -13.67
N MET A 424 2.83 -8.99 -14.57
CA MET A 424 1.59 -8.91 -15.34
C MET A 424 0.34 -9.00 -14.49
N GLN A 425 0.29 -9.89 -13.49
CA GLN A 425 -0.91 -10.02 -12.66
C GLN A 425 -1.17 -8.77 -11.80
N LEU A 426 -0.13 -8.10 -11.30
CA LEU A 426 -0.28 -6.83 -10.58
C LEU A 426 -0.67 -5.71 -11.54
N TYR A 427 -0.07 -5.68 -12.73
CA TYR A 427 -0.29 -4.63 -13.72
C TYR A 427 -1.70 -4.62 -14.29
N ILE A 428 -2.32 -5.79 -14.51
CA ILE A 428 -3.70 -5.88 -15.04
C ILE A 428 -4.75 -6.24 -14.00
N GLY A 429 -4.37 -6.47 -12.73
CA GLY A 429 -5.28 -6.74 -11.62
C GLY A 429 -5.94 -8.12 -11.63
N VAL A 430 -5.23 -9.16 -12.09
CA VAL A 430 -5.77 -10.52 -12.20
C VAL A 430 -4.74 -11.51 -11.68
N ILE A 431 -5.15 -12.54 -10.92
CA ILE A 431 -4.22 -13.54 -10.37
C ILE A 431 -4.21 -14.77 -11.26
N PHE A 432 -3.04 -15.11 -11.82
CA PHE A 432 -2.81 -16.29 -12.63
C PHE A 432 -2.27 -17.46 -11.80
N LYS A 433 -2.43 -18.71 -12.30
CA LYS A 433 -1.79 -19.89 -11.70
C LYS A 433 -0.27 -19.82 -11.75
N GLU A 434 0.26 -19.30 -12.83
CA GLU A 434 1.68 -19.05 -13.05
C GLU A 434 1.82 -17.59 -13.41
N ASN A 435 2.55 -16.84 -12.59
CA ASN A 435 2.81 -15.43 -12.89
C ASN A 435 3.79 -15.31 -14.05
N PHE A 436 3.65 -14.29 -14.85
CA PHE A 436 4.54 -13.97 -15.98
C PHE A 436 4.75 -12.45 -16.05
N THR A 437 5.80 -12.05 -16.73
CA THR A 437 6.15 -10.64 -16.91
C THR A 437 5.66 -10.09 -18.25
N MET A 438 5.78 -8.77 -18.43
CA MET A 438 5.53 -8.12 -19.73
C MET A 438 6.47 -8.68 -20.80
N GLY A 439 7.74 -8.91 -20.47
CA GLY A 439 8.70 -9.55 -21.38
C GLY A 439 8.26 -10.95 -21.81
N ASP A 440 7.75 -11.78 -20.87
CA ASP A 440 7.20 -13.11 -21.24
C ASP A 440 6.00 -12.97 -22.18
N PHE A 441 5.15 -11.93 -22.01
CA PHE A 441 4.03 -11.65 -22.90
C PHE A 441 4.48 -11.18 -24.27
N LYS A 442 5.43 -10.24 -24.36
CA LYS A 442 6.04 -9.80 -25.64
C LYS A 442 6.69 -10.97 -26.37
N ALA A 443 7.49 -11.79 -25.65
CA ALA A 443 8.12 -12.98 -26.22
C ALA A 443 7.07 -13.97 -26.77
N GLN A 444 5.94 -14.16 -26.07
CA GLN A 444 4.84 -14.97 -26.61
C GLN A 444 4.29 -14.40 -27.93
N MET A 445 4.14 -13.10 -28.05
CA MET A 445 3.64 -12.44 -29.29
C MET A 445 4.63 -12.63 -30.44
N LEU A 446 5.93 -12.43 -30.20
CA LEU A 446 7.01 -12.64 -31.17
C LEU A 446 7.09 -14.11 -31.63
N LEU A 447 6.92 -15.07 -30.73
CA LEU A 447 6.85 -16.49 -31.07
C LEU A 447 5.66 -16.83 -31.98
N LEU A 448 4.51 -16.14 -31.81
CA LEU A 448 3.36 -16.30 -32.72
C LEU A 448 3.65 -15.78 -34.13
N LEU A 449 4.48 -14.74 -34.26
CA LEU A 449 4.94 -14.21 -35.55
C LEU A 449 6.12 -15.00 -36.13
N GLN A 450 6.68 -15.96 -35.38
CA GLN A 450 7.88 -16.71 -35.71
C GLN A 450 9.14 -15.82 -35.79
N GLU A 451 9.13 -14.68 -35.09
CA GLU A 451 10.27 -13.77 -34.93
C GLU A 451 11.16 -14.25 -33.79
N TYR A 452 11.87 -15.35 -34.06
CA TYR A 452 12.61 -16.11 -33.02
C TYR A 452 13.81 -15.34 -32.47
N ASP A 453 14.49 -14.52 -33.29
CA ASP A 453 15.65 -13.77 -32.86
C ASP A 453 15.25 -12.69 -31.84
N ASP A 454 14.18 -11.94 -32.12
CA ASP A 454 13.67 -10.92 -31.22
C ASP A 454 13.09 -11.55 -29.95
N ALA A 455 12.40 -12.68 -30.07
CA ALA A 455 11.94 -13.44 -28.90
C ALA A 455 13.10 -13.93 -28.03
N LEU A 456 14.23 -14.34 -28.64
CA LEU A 456 15.42 -14.79 -27.94
C LEU A 456 16.04 -13.65 -27.10
N GLU A 457 16.15 -12.43 -27.64
CA GLU A 457 16.68 -11.27 -26.92
C GLU A 457 15.94 -11.02 -25.61
N ILE A 458 14.60 -11.09 -25.64
CA ILE A 458 13.79 -10.92 -24.43
C ILE A 458 13.93 -12.10 -23.46
N LEU A 459 13.87 -13.33 -23.97
CA LEU A 459 13.89 -14.54 -23.13
C LEU A 459 15.22 -14.78 -22.42
N GLU A 460 16.32 -14.25 -22.93
CA GLU A 460 17.64 -14.31 -22.27
C GLU A 460 17.67 -13.57 -20.94
N PHE A 461 16.92 -12.49 -20.81
CA PHE A 461 16.84 -11.67 -19.61
C PHE A 461 15.61 -12.00 -18.73
N SER A 462 14.74 -12.91 -19.19
CA SER A 462 13.57 -13.34 -18.41
C SER A 462 13.96 -14.02 -17.10
N SER A 463 13.27 -13.71 -16.02
CA SER A 463 13.36 -14.44 -14.74
C SER A 463 12.70 -15.82 -14.79
N ASN A 464 11.94 -16.11 -15.86
CA ASN A 464 11.23 -17.36 -16.06
C ASN A 464 12.17 -18.48 -16.53
N LYS A 465 12.46 -19.44 -15.64
CA LYS A 465 13.34 -20.59 -15.97
C LYS A 465 12.85 -21.42 -17.17
N PHE A 466 11.55 -21.42 -17.43
CA PHE A 466 11.00 -22.12 -18.59
C PHE A 466 11.22 -21.31 -19.88
N GLY A 467 11.14 -19.98 -19.82
CA GLY A 467 11.54 -19.08 -20.91
C GLY A 467 12.99 -19.30 -21.34
N HIS A 468 13.90 -19.47 -20.38
CA HIS A 468 15.30 -19.83 -20.69
C HIS A 468 15.43 -21.16 -21.45
N LEU A 469 14.61 -22.16 -21.16
CA LEU A 469 14.63 -23.40 -21.94
C LEU A 469 14.21 -23.14 -23.40
N VAL A 470 13.15 -22.38 -23.62
CA VAL A 470 12.71 -22.00 -24.97
C VAL A 470 13.82 -21.24 -25.70
N ALA A 471 14.49 -20.31 -25.03
CA ALA A 471 15.66 -19.59 -25.57
C ALA A 471 16.79 -20.55 -26.01
N GLN A 472 17.10 -21.58 -25.21
CA GLN A 472 18.13 -22.56 -25.60
C GLN A 472 17.73 -23.38 -26.85
N LEU A 473 16.47 -23.72 -27.00
CA LEU A 473 15.99 -24.43 -28.20
C LEU A 473 16.02 -23.53 -29.45
N ILE A 474 15.72 -22.25 -29.29
CA ILE A 474 15.87 -21.26 -30.40
C ILE A 474 17.35 -21.16 -30.80
N ARG A 475 18.29 -21.04 -29.86
CA ARG A 475 19.73 -21.04 -30.15
C ARG A 475 20.19 -22.29 -30.84
N MET A 476 19.73 -23.47 -30.39
CA MET A 476 20.06 -24.74 -31.07
C MET A 476 19.65 -24.70 -32.54
N ASN A 477 18.46 -24.17 -32.81
CA ASN A 477 17.98 -24.04 -34.20
C ASN A 477 18.81 -23.03 -35.01
N ASN A 478 19.11 -21.85 -34.43
CA ASN A 478 19.87 -20.79 -35.08
C ASN A 478 21.32 -21.20 -35.37
N ASP A 479 21.94 -21.94 -34.47
CA ASP A 479 23.33 -22.42 -34.57
C ASP A 479 23.43 -23.77 -35.31
N GLU A 480 22.34 -24.27 -35.90
CA GLU A 480 22.26 -25.55 -36.61
C GLU A 480 22.81 -26.73 -35.78
N ILE A 481 22.53 -26.72 -34.45
CA ILE A 481 22.99 -27.77 -33.51
C ILE A 481 22.10 -29.01 -33.68
N GLU A 482 22.72 -30.17 -33.96
CA GLU A 482 22.00 -31.42 -34.15
C GLU A 482 21.33 -31.89 -32.86
N TRP A 483 20.03 -32.10 -32.88
CA TRP A 483 19.23 -32.57 -31.74
C TRP A 483 19.74 -33.87 -31.14
N ALA A 484 20.10 -34.84 -32.02
CA ALA A 484 20.54 -36.16 -31.61
C ALA A 484 21.77 -36.16 -30.72
N ASP A 485 22.64 -35.16 -30.83
CA ASP A 485 23.89 -35.06 -30.03
C ASP A 485 23.60 -34.58 -28.58
N TYR A 486 22.48 -33.94 -28.33
CA TYR A 486 22.16 -33.30 -27.05
C TYR A 486 20.84 -33.80 -26.41
N GLU A 487 20.06 -34.61 -27.03
CA GLU A 487 18.75 -35.07 -26.56
C GLU A 487 18.81 -35.63 -25.13
N GLU A 488 19.76 -36.53 -24.84
CA GLU A 488 19.92 -37.12 -23.52
C GLU A 488 20.30 -36.07 -22.48
N ALA A 489 21.20 -35.16 -22.82
CA ALA A 489 21.65 -34.10 -21.94
C ALA A 489 20.48 -33.13 -21.62
N LEU A 490 19.71 -32.72 -22.62
CA LEU A 490 18.53 -31.86 -22.46
C LEU A 490 17.48 -32.52 -21.57
N TYR A 491 17.19 -33.81 -21.78
CA TYR A 491 16.26 -34.55 -20.93
C TYR A 491 16.75 -34.69 -19.49
N ASN A 492 18.05 -34.84 -19.28
CA ASN A 492 18.64 -34.92 -17.95
C ASN A 492 18.61 -33.56 -17.21
N VAL A 493 18.80 -32.46 -17.94
CA VAL A 493 18.80 -31.10 -17.35
C VAL A 493 17.39 -30.59 -17.08
N TYR A 494 16.47 -30.72 -18.05
CA TYR A 494 15.16 -30.09 -18.01
C TYR A 494 13.99 -31.05 -17.77
N GLY A 495 14.15 -32.33 -18.12
CA GLY A 495 13.09 -33.34 -18.12
C GLY A 495 12.30 -33.37 -19.42
N LYS A 496 11.83 -34.56 -19.79
CA LYS A 496 11.15 -34.82 -21.09
C LYS A 496 9.89 -33.98 -21.28
N GLU A 497 9.08 -33.82 -20.24
CA GLU A 497 7.81 -33.07 -20.32
C GLU A 497 8.03 -31.59 -20.65
N LYS A 498 9.01 -30.95 -19.99
CA LYS A 498 9.34 -29.54 -20.25
C LYS A 498 9.91 -29.34 -21.66
N ILE A 499 10.78 -30.23 -22.10
CA ILE A 499 11.32 -30.20 -23.47
C ILE A 499 10.19 -30.33 -24.48
N GLN A 500 9.28 -31.30 -24.30
CA GLN A 500 8.17 -31.48 -25.23
C GLN A 500 7.24 -30.24 -25.27
N ARG A 501 6.98 -29.63 -24.11
CA ARG A 501 6.21 -28.40 -24.05
C ARG A 501 6.92 -27.24 -24.77
N ALA A 502 8.23 -27.08 -24.58
CA ALA A 502 9.01 -26.04 -25.27
C ALA A 502 9.01 -26.24 -26.80
N VAL A 503 9.15 -27.47 -27.27
CA VAL A 503 9.01 -27.80 -28.70
C VAL A 503 7.60 -27.46 -29.20
N ASN A 504 6.55 -27.83 -28.47
CA ASN A 504 5.17 -27.50 -28.84
C ASN A 504 4.93 -25.97 -28.94
N ILE A 505 5.59 -25.17 -28.09
CA ILE A 505 5.52 -23.71 -28.15
C ILE A 505 6.18 -23.19 -29.45
N LEU A 506 7.37 -23.66 -29.77
CA LEU A 506 8.07 -23.29 -31.01
C LEU A 506 7.32 -23.72 -32.26
N GLU A 507 6.55 -24.82 -32.19
CA GLU A 507 5.68 -25.28 -33.25
C GLU A 507 4.30 -24.59 -33.28
N GLY A 508 4.04 -23.65 -32.36
CA GLY A 508 2.76 -22.94 -32.24
C GLY A 508 1.59 -23.76 -31.72
N LYS A 509 1.84 -24.91 -31.10
CA LYS A 509 0.81 -25.84 -30.55
C LYS A 509 0.40 -25.49 -29.13
N GLU A 510 1.28 -24.85 -28.39
CA GLU A 510 1.07 -24.40 -27.01
C GLU A 510 1.57 -22.95 -26.84
N PHE A 511 1.17 -22.32 -25.74
CA PHE A 511 1.61 -20.96 -25.40
C PHE A 511 2.69 -20.99 -24.32
N LEU A 512 3.64 -20.05 -24.39
CA LEU A 512 4.66 -19.83 -23.38
C LEU A 512 4.03 -19.42 -22.04
N ILE A 513 3.09 -18.47 -22.09
CA ILE A 513 2.38 -17.95 -20.92
C ILE A 513 1.13 -18.77 -20.60
N ASN A 514 0.86 -18.94 -19.31
CA ASN A 514 -0.34 -19.62 -18.83
C ASN A 514 -1.33 -18.60 -18.23
N ARG A 515 -2.38 -18.26 -18.97
CA ARG A 515 -3.40 -17.29 -18.56
C ARG A 515 -4.53 -17.91 -17.72
N THR A 516 -4.37 -19.15 -17.25
CA THR A 516 -5.36 -19.78 -16.38
C THR A 516 -5.43 -19.00 -15.06
N LEU A 517 -6.62 -18.54 -14.71
CA LEU A 517 -6.84 -17.82 -13.45
C LEU A 517 -6.59 -18.74 -12.26
N HIS A 518 -5.92 -18.20 -11.23
CA HIS A 518 -5.73 -18.88 -9.97
C HIS A 518 -7.03 -18.91 -9.17
N GLN A 519 -7.21 -19.92 -8.32
CA GLN A 519 -8.38 -20.01 -7.43
C GLN A 519 -8.49 -18.79 -6.49
N ASP A 520 -7.37 -18.20 -6.11
CA ASP A 520 -7.34 -17.01 -5.24
C ASP A 520 -8.04 -15.80 -5.86
N TYR A 521 -8.00 -15.65 -7.20
CA TYR A 521 -8.78 -14.61 -7.85
C TYR A 521 -10.28 -14.83 -7.68
N ASN A 522 -10.75 -16.07 -7.83
CA ASN A 522 -12.15 -16.41 -7.59
C ASN A 522 -12.54 -16.26 -6.12
N ASN A 523 -11.64 -16.60 -5.19
CA ASN A 523 -11.85 -16.41 -3.75
C ASN A 523 -12.00 -14.92 -3.40
N MET A 524 -11.14 -14.06 -3.99
CA MET A 524 -11.21 -12.61 -3.84
C MET A 524 -12.54 -12.06 -4.37
N LEU A 525 -12.96 -12.45 -5.58
CA LEU A 525 -14.26 -12.05 -6.14
C LEU A 525 -15.43 -12.55 -5.27
N SER A 526 -15.38 -13.77 -4.77
CA SER A 526 -16.40 -14.32 -3.87
C SER A 526 -16.48 -13.56 -2.55
N MET A 527 -15.35 -13.13 -2.00
CA MET A 527 -15.32 -12.29 -0.81
C MET A 527 -15.94 -10.92 -1.09
N PHE A 528 -15.60 -10.30 -2.21
CA PHE A 528 -16.21 -9.06 -2.66
C PHE A 528 -17.74 -9.18 -2.78
N ASP A 529 -18.24 -10.24 -3.39
CA ASP A 529 -19.68 -10.51 -3.57
C ASP A 529 -20.41 -10.64 -2.22
N LYS A 530 -19.80 -11.28 -1.21
CA LYS A 530 -20.38 -11.34 0.14
C LYS A 530 -20.50 -9.96 0.78
N LEU A 531 -19.51 -9.09 0.59
CA LEU A 531 -19.56 -7.70 1.06
C LEU A 531 -20.57 -6.88 0.28
N GLU A 532 -20.74 -7.12 -1.03
CA GLU A 532 -21.75 -6.43 -1.85
C GLU A 532 -23.18 -6.71 -1.35
N VAL A 533 -23.47 -7.95 -0.97
CA VAL A 533 -24.77 -8.29 -0.36
C VAL A 533 -25.04 -7.45 0.90
N LYS A 534 -24.04 -7.28 1.77
CA LYS A 534 -24.14 -6.45 2.97
C LYS A 534 -24.32 -4.97 2.64
N LYS A 535 -23.54 -4.44 1.70
CA LYS A 535 -23.68 -3.05 1.21
C LYS A 535 -25.07 -2.80 0.65
N LEU A 536 -25.57 -3.65 -0.25
CA LEU A 536 -26.91 -3.50 -0.85
C LEU A 536 -28.02 -3.54 0.19
N ALA A 537 -27.91 -4.35 1.22
CA ALA A 537 -28.87 -4.36 2.32
C ALA A 537 -28.85 -3.06 3.13
N PHE A 538 -27.66 -2.50 3.37
CA PHE A 538 -27.49 -1.24 4.09
C PHE A 538 -28.00 -0.02 3.29
N TYR A 539 -27.61 0.12 2.03
CA TYR A 539 -27.96 1.27 1.18
C TYR A 539 -29.44 1.27 0.69
N LYS A 540 -30.17 0.16 0.87
CA LYS A 540 -31.62 0.10 0.56
C LYS A 540 -32.51 0.62 1.70
N ASN A 541 -31.98 0.71 2.92
CA ASN A 541 -32.68 1.24 4.10
C ASN A 541 -32.39 2.74 4.27
#